data_9528254df03b1734305744107d50a16f
#
_entry.id   9528254df03b1734305744107d50a16f
#
_cell.length_a   1.000
_cell.length_b   1.000
_cell.length_c   1.000
_cell.angle_alpha   90.00
_cell.angle_beta   90.00
_cell.angle_gamma   90.00
#
_symmetry.space_group_name_H-M   'P 1'
#
loop_
_entity.id
_entity.type
_entity.pdbx_description
1 polymer ?
#
loop_
_entity_poly.entity_id
_entity_poly.type
_entity_poly.pdbx_seq_one_letter_code
_entity_poly.pdbx_strand_id
1 'polypeptide(L)'
;MSKKTGDYFLFHGGGATDLLGAYEVFTECDAKFLFKKALLSREDYKEKTVLNKWFFGKGSTCDKGYDIPQEVYDRIKLTGYTVCHNWPHMQQLQPIGEKDLDVCAVYMATHPPGDYNYGVETGQYYTKHRQGGWIQLKEIKDKYKIVAEKLHPNLTQDVMRRSKIGISPYGQCEVCYRDLEIIQWGGLLIKPDMSKVLTEPDFYKPMETYVPVKPDWSDLNETVEKVLGNYNDYQYIIENSRQKLVEMFSYHNVGLYWYNFFANLSGVSSE
;
A
#
# COMPACT_ATOMS: atom_id res chain seq x y z
N MET A 1 28.49 -18.94 -6.00
CA MET A 1 28.56 -17.62 -6.66
C MET A 1 29.86 -16.93 -6.25
N SER A 2 30.64 -16.39 -7.21
CA SER A 2 31.83 -15.59 -6.84
C SER A 2 31.37 -14.31 -6.17
N LYS A 3 31.88 -14.01 -4.97
CA LYS A 3 31.67 -12.71 -4.32
C LYS A 3 32.17 -11.62 -5.27
N LYS A 4 31.27 -10.80 -5.79
CA LYS A 4 31.66 -9.60 -6.50
C LYS A 4 32.19 -8.61 -5.48
N THR A 5 33.42 -8.19 -5.62
CA THR A 5 34.02 -7.11 -4.84
C THR A 5 33.62 -5.77 -5.48
N GLY A 6 32.90 -4.94 -4.73
CA GLY A 6 32.48 -3.60 -5.17
C GLY A 6 31.25 -3.11 -4.43
N ASP A 7 31.08 -1.80 -4.36
CA ASP A 7 29.86 -1.19 -3.80
C ASP A 7 28.69 -1.41 -4.75
N TYR A 8 27.81 -2.34 -4.43
CA TYR A 8 26.56 -2.55 -5.17
C TYR A 8 25.33 -2.53 -4.26
N PHE A 9 24.19 -2.23 -4.86
CA PHE A 9 22.93 -2.09 -4.19
C PHE A 9 21.93 -3.10 -4.74
N LEU A 10 21.07 -3.63 -3.87
CA LEU A 10 19.96 -4.48 -4.29
C LEU A 10 18.67 -3.67 -4.26
N PHE A 11 17.89 -3.77 -5.33
CA PHE A 11 16.55 -3.20 -5.40
C PHE A 11 15.53 -4.34 -5.43
N HIS A 12 14.72 -4.43 -4.40
CA HIS A 12 13.58 -5.34 -4.37
C HIS A 12 12.35 -4.67 -4.96
N GLY A 13 11.99 -5.06 -6.19
CA GLY A 13 10.89 -4.45 -6.94
C GLY A 13 9.49 -4.72 -6.39
N GLY A 14 9.34 -5.69 -5.47
CA GLY A 14 8.08 -5.99 -4.80
C GLY A 14 7.62 -4.84 -3.91
N GLY A 15 6.32 -4.53 -3.94
CA GLY A 15 5.71 -3.48 -3.13
C GLY A 15 5.28 -3.93 -1.74
N ALA A 16 5.43 -5.22 -1.41
CA ALA A 16 5.06 -5.76 -0.11
C ALA A 16 6.15 -5.53 0.94
N THR A 17 5.75 -5.50 2.20
CA THR A 17 6.67 -5.35 3.34
C THR A 17 7.52 -6.60 3.58
N ASP A 18 7.12 -7.76 3.03
CA ASP A 18 7.87 -9.00 3.19
C ASP A 18 9.32 -8.88 2.70
N LEU A 19 10.20 -9.68 3.29
CA LEU A 19 11.62 -9.75 2.93
C LEU A 19 11.98 -11.01 2.15
N LEU A 20 10.97 -11.77 1.71
CA LEU A 20 11.12 -13.10 1.13
C LEU A 20 12.10 -13.11 -0.03
N GLY A 21 13.10 -13.97 0.05
CA GLY A 21 14.15 -14.12 -0.95
C GLY A 21 15.10 -12.92 -1.06
N ALA A 22 14.64 -11.71 -0.73
CA ALA A 22 15.46 -10.51 -0.80
C ALA A 22 16.45 -10.42 0.37
N TYR A 23 16.03 -10.83 1.56
CA TYR A 23 16.88 -10.81 2.75
C TYR A 23 18.02 -11.81 2.65
N GLU A 24 17.73 -13.02 2.22
CA GLU A 24 18.72 -14.07 2.02
C GLU A 24 19.74 -13.65 0.96
N VAL A 25 19.29 -13.18 -0.19
CA VAL A 25 20.19 -12.68 -1.24
C VAL A 25 21.01 -11.49 -0.75
N PHE A 26 20.41 -10.56 0.00
CA PHE A 26 21.09 -9.38 0.53
C PHE A 26 22.22 -9.77 1.48
N THR A 27 21.96 -10.71 2.39
CA THR A 27 22.96 -11.18 3.36
C THR A 27 24.04 -12.06 2.72
N GLU A 28 23.69 -12.89 1.74
CA GLU A 28 24.65 -13.74 1.02
C GLU A 28 25.57 -12.97 0.07
N CYS A 29 25.04 -11.92 -0.57
CA CYS A 29 25.78 -11.16 -1.58
C CYS A 29 26.65 -10.03 -1.00
N ASP A 30 26.52 -9.71 0.27
CA ASP A 30 27.21 -8.59 0.93
C ASP A 30 26.98 -7.23 0.23
N ALA A 31 25.76 -7.02 -0.24
CA ALA A 31 25.35 -5.73 -0.84
C ALA A 31 25.38 -4.62 0.22
N LYS A 32 25.75 -3.41 -0.19
CA LYS A 32 25.86 -2.27 0.73
C LYS A 32 24.50 -1.87 1.30
N PHE A 33 23.46 -1.83 0.45
CA PHE A 33 22.09 -1.54 0.83
C PHE A 33 21.09 -2.43 0.08
N LEU A 34 19.97 -2.71 0.76
CA LEU A 34 18.76 -3.28 0.17
C LEU A 34 17.68 -2.19 0.13
N PHE A 35 17.18 -1.89 -1.06
CA PHE A 35 16.10 -0.93 -1.25
C PHE A 35 14.75 -1.62 -1.40
N LYS A 36 13.75 -1.14 -0.65
CA LYS A 36 12.37 -1.62 -0.70
C LYS A 36 11.39 -0.46 -0.74
N LYS A 37 10.21 -0.69 -1.33
CA LYS A 37 9.13 0.31 -1.41
C LYS A 37 8.36 0.47 -0.11
N ALA A 38 8.23 -0.61 0.66
CA ALA A 38 7.56 -0.64 1.94
C ALA A 38 8.33 -1.54 2.90
N LEU A 39 8.37 -1.16 4.16
CA LEU A 39 9.04 -1.88 5.24
C LEU A 39 8.12 -2.00 6.45
N LEU A 40 8.48 -2.89 7.36
CA LEU A 40 8.02 -2.91 8.73
C LEU A 40 9.14 -2.43 9.65
N SER A 41 8.83 -2.09 10.89
CA SER A 41 9.87 -1.89 11.90
C SER A 41 10.65 -3.20 12.12
N ARG A 42 11.85 -3.10 12.63
CA ARG A 42 12.66 -4.27 12.95
C ARG A 42 11.96 -5.24 13.91
N GLU A 43 11.27 -4.69 14.90
CA GLU A 43 10.55 -5.49 15.89
C GLU A 43 9.29 -6.17 15.27
N ASP A 44 8.60 -5.49 14.36
CA ASP A 44 7.46 -6.08 13.66
C ASP A 44 7.86 -7.23 12.73
N TYR A 45 9.11 -7.26 12.25
CA TYR A 45 9.61 -8.41 11.49
C TYR A 45 9.83 -9.65 12.37
N LYS A 46 10.12 -9.52 13.66
CA LYS A 46 10.23 -10.65 14.60
C LYS A 46 8.87 -11.30 14.85
N GLU A 47 7.88 -10.46 14.99
CA GLU A 47 6.49 -10.90 15.15
C GLU A 47 5.93 -11.14 13.75
N LYS A 48 5.44 -12.36 13.49
CA LYS A 48 4.67 -12.65 12.28
C LYS A 48 3.54 -11.64 12.17
N THR A 49 3.71 -10.61 11.33
CA THR A 49 2.74 -9.55 11.23
C THR A 49 1.41 -10.08 10.66
N VAL A 50 0.33 -9.51 11.11
CA VAL A 50 -1.02 -9.82 10.62
C VAL A 50 -1.10 -9.68 9.10
N LEU A 51 -0.35 -8.73 8.53
CA LEU A 51 -0.24 -8.47 7.10
C LEU A 51 0.28 -9.69 6.34
N ASN A 52 1.35 -10.30 6.79
CA ASN A 52 1.90 -11.51 6.16
C ASN A 52 0.96 -12.71 6.21
N LYS A 53 0.14 -12.84 7.26
CA LYS A 53 -0.82 -13.96 7.38
C LYS A 53 -1.94 -13.88 6.34
N TRP A 54 -2.39 -12.68 6.01
CA TRP A 54 -3.45 -12.48 5.02
C TRP A 54 -2.97 -12.67 3.59
N PHE A 55 -1.70 -12.40 3.37
CA PHE A 55 -1.11 -12.39 2.04
C PHE A 55 -0.65 -13.77 1.58
N PHE A 56 0.05 -14.50 2.44
CA PHE A 56 0.81 -15.68 2.03
C PHE A 56 0.36 -16.99 2.66
N GLY A 57 -0.66 -16.99 3.50
CA GLY A 57 -1.24 -18.19 4.10
C GLY A 57 -0.34 -18.91 5.13
N LYS A 58 -0.96 -19.82 5.88
CA LYS A 58 -0.23 -20.73 6.77
C LYS A 58 0.68 -21.65 5.96
N GLY A 59 1.97 -21.71 6.33
CA GLY A 59 2.94 -22.62 5.70
C GLY A 59 3.68 -22.01 4.52
N SER A 60 3.38 -20.77 4.09
CA SER A 60 4.27 -20.07 3.17
C SER A 60 5.57 -19.70 3.88
N THR A 61 6.64 -19.53 3.10
CA THR A 61 7.92 -19.05 3.60
C THR A 61 7.83 -17.67 4.24
N CYS A 62 6.76 -16.92 3.98
CA CYS A 62 6.45 -15.62 4.59
C CYS A 62 5.82 -15.73 5.99
N ASP A 63 5.43 -16.90 6.43
CA ASP A 63 4.99 -17.16 7.80
C ASP A 63 6.18 -17.21 8.79
N LYS A 64 7.39 -16.95 8.30
CA LYS A 64 8.62 -16.92 9.07
C LYS A 64 8.89 -15.51 9.58
N GLY A 65 9.01 -15.36 10.90
CA GLY A 65 9.54 -14.13 11.48
C GLY A 65 11.04 -14.00 11.16
N TYR A 66 11.54 -12.77 11.08
CA TYR A 66 12.95 -12.46 10.86
C TYR A 66 13.51 -11.77 12.10
N ASP A 67 14.51 -12.39 12.75
CA ASP A 67 15.31 -11.70 13.74
C ASP A 67 16.50 -11.05 13.03
N ILE A 68 16.29 -9.79 12.62
CA ILE A 68 17.25 -9.05 11.81
C ILE A 68 18.20 -8.31 12.76
N PRO A 69 19.53 -8.53 12.68
CA PRO A 69 20.49 -7.71 13.40
C PRO A 69 20.33 -6.22 13.08
N GLN A 70 20.52 -5.34 14.06
CA GLN A 70 20.31 -3.90 13.88
C GLN A 70 21.15 -3.34 12.73
N GLU A 71 22.43 -3.72 12.67
CA GLU A 71 23.37 -3.29 11.62
C GLU A 71 22.96 -3.74 10.21
N VAL A 72 22.21 -4.86 10.11
CA VAL A 72 21.65 -5.34 8.84
C VAL A 72 20.39 -4.55 8.50
N TYR A 73 19.50 -4.33 9.49
CA TYR A 73 18.27 -3.56 9.30
C TYR A 73 18.58 -2.12 8.87
N ASP A 74 19.60 -1.49 9.45
CA ASP A 74 20.02 -0.12 9.11
C ASP A 74 20.49 0.03 7.65
N ARG A 75 20.82 -1.09 7.00
CA ARG A 75 21.19 -1.16 5.58
C ARG A 75 19.98 -1.42 4.66
N ILE A 76 18.78 -1.65 5.21
CA ILE A 76 17.54 -1.75 4.45
C ILE A 76 16.92 -0.35 4.38
N LYS A 77 16.70 0.16 3.16
CA LYS A 77 16.25 1.54 2.93
C LYS A 77 14.96 1.56 2.13
N LEU A 78 14.13 2.56 2.40
CA LEU A 78 12.95 2.84 1.57
C LEU A 78 13.36 3.51 0.26
N THR A 79 12.67 3.21 -0.85
CA THR A 79 12.96 3.79 -2.16
C THR A 79 12.00 4.87 -2.58
N GLY A 80 10.88 5.03 -1.90
CA GLY A 80 9.75 5.77 -2.46
C GLY A 80 9.07 5.03 -3.63
N TYR A 81 7.82 5.38 -3.90
CA TYR A 81 6.99 4.68 -4.91
C TYR A 81 7.26 5.10 -6.34
N THR A 82 7.88 6.25 -6.56
CA THR A 82 8.07 6.87 -7.88
C THR A 82 9.15 6.21 -8.74
N VAL A 83 10.06 5.44 -8.13
CA VAL A 83 11.22 4.86 -8.83
C VAL A 83 10.83 3.78 -9.84
N CYS A 84 9.65 3.24 -9.78
CA CYS A 84 9.33 1.99 -10.47
C CYS A 84 8.30 2.09 -11.58
N HIS A 85 7.61 3.21 -11.78
CA HIS A 85 6.50 3.24 -12.74
C HIS A 85 6.36 4.63 -13.36
N ASN A 86 6.13 4.67 -14.67
CA ASN A 86 5.72 5.83 -15.43
C ASN A 86 4.30 6.27 -15.02
N TRP A 87 4.18 7.01 -13.93
CA TRP A 87 2.91 7.50 -13.41
C TRP A 87 2.79 9.02 -13.40
N PRO A 88 3.15 9.72 -14.48
CA PRO A 88 3.04 11.16 -14.53
C PRO A 88 1.59 11.64 -14.30
N HIS A 89 0.59 10.80 -14.62
CA HIS A 89 -0.81 11.12 -14.40
C HIS A 89 -1.20 11.15 -12.91
N MET A 90 -0.48 10.48 -12.01
CA MET A 90 -0.75 10.53 -10.57
C MET A 90 -0.34 11.87 -9.92
N GLN A 91 0.50 12.66 -10.57
CA GLN A 91 0.85 14.00 -10.11
C GLN A 91 -0.29 15.01 -10.29
N GLN A 92 -1.24 14.69 -11.15
CA GLN A 92 -2.37 15.57 -11.43
C GLN A 92 -3.58 15.14 -10.64
N LEU A 93 -3.88 15.89 -9.59
CA LEU A 93 -5.13 15.71 -8.86
C LEU A 93 -6.31 16.01 -9.79
N GLN A 94 -7.27 15.12 -9.81
CA GLN A 94 -8.50 15.37 -10.57
C GLN A 94 -9.39 16.35 -9.78
N PRO A 95 -10.17 17.21 -10.46
CA PRO A 95 -11.16 18.04 -9.79
C PRO A 95 -12.13 17.17 -9.00
N ILE A 96 -12.46 17.60 -7.77
CA ILE A 96 -13.50 16.94 -6.97
C ILE A 96 -14.85 17.35 -7.58
N GLY A 97 -15.51 16.40 -8.23
CA GLY A 97 -16.84 16.58 -8.78
C GLY A 97 -17.95 16.26 -7.76
N GLU A 98 -19.18 16.26 -8.23
CA GLU A 98 -20.33 15.82 -7.43
C GLU A 98 -20.17 14.35 -7.00
N LYS A 99 -20.48 14.06 -5.74
CA LYS A 99 -20.39 12.75 -5.11
C LYS A 99 -21.82 12.19 -4.89
N ASP A 100 -22.35 11.55 -5.90
CA ASP A 100 -23.71 10.97 -5.89
C ASP A 100 -23.76 9.48 -5.52
N LEU A 101 -22.59 8.85 -5.36
CA LEU A 101 -22.41 7.51 -4.80
C LEU A 101 -21.81 7.61 -3.38
N ASP A 102 -22.27 6.75 -2.50
CA ASP A 102 -21.76 6.75 -1.12
C ASP A 102 -20.45 5.97 -1.00
N VAL A 103 -20.38 4.75 -1.56
CA VAL A 103 -19.21 3.87 -1.43
C VAL A 103 -18.86 3.20 -2.75
N CYS A 104 -17.58 3.15 -3.08
CA CYS A 104 -17.07 2.25 -4.11
C CYS A 104 -16.05 1.26 -3.53
N ALA A 105 -16.18 0.00 -3.95
CA ALA A 105 -15.25 -1.10 -3.68
C ALA A 105 -14.95 -1.82 -5.00
N VAL A 106 -14.37 -1.08 -5.96
CA VAL A 106 -14.20 -1.50 -7.34
C VAL A 106 -12.79 -2.08 -7.56
N TYR A 107 -12.65 -3.36 -7.32
CA TYR A 107 -11.39 -4.10 -7.45
C TYR A 107 -11.63 -5.55 -7.87
N MET A 108 -10.57 -6.24 -8.27
CA MET A 108 -10.63 -7.65 -8.52
C MET A 108 -10.59 -8.44 -7.21
N ALA A 109 -11.65 -9.17 -6.89
CA ALA A 109 -11.76 -9.93 -5.64
C ALA A 109 -11.26 -11.38 -5.75
N THR A 110 -10.88 -11.83 -6.94
CA THR A 110 -10.31 -13.16 -7.18
C THR A 110 -8.90 -13.04 -7.73
N HIS A 111 -8.04 -13.96 -7.34
CA HIS A 111 -6.72 -14.06 -7.96
C HIS A 111 -6.85 -14.45 -9.44
N PRO A 112 -6.11 -13.85 -10.37
CA PRO A 112 -6.14 -14.26 -11.76
C PRO A 112 -5.75 -15.75 -11.91
N PRO A 113 -6.48 -16.54 -12.71
CA PRO A 113 -6.05 -17.89 -13.03
C PRO A 113 -4.68 -17.85 -13.72
N GLY A 114 -3.75 -18.67 -13.25
CA GLY A 114 -2.42 -18.80 -13.87
C GLY A 114 -1.30 -17.96 -13.29
N ASP A 115 -1.56 -17.17 -12.27
CA ASP A 115 -0.49 -16.49 -11.51
C ASP A 115 0.11 -17.46 -10.49
N TYR A 116 0.96 -18.35 -10.99
CA TYR A 116 1.55 -19.48 -10.24
C TYR A 116 2.66 -19.07 -9.27
N ASN A 117 3.04 -17.79 -9.22
CA ASN A 117 4.17 -17.34 -8.40
C ASN A 117 3.89 -17.41 -6.89
N TYR A 118 2.63 -17.53 -6.49
CA TYR A 118 2.22 -17.46 -5.09
C TYR A 118 1.58 -18.75 -4.53
N GLY A 119 1.41 -19.80 -5.35
CA GLY A 119 0.76 -21.05 -4.92
C GLY A 119 -0.75 -20.94 -4.72
N VAL A 120 -1.41 -22.12 -4.66
CA VAL A 120 -2.89 -22.21 -4.56
C VAL A 120 -3.42 -21.63 -3.26
N GLU A 121 -2.75 -21.87 -2.13
CA GLU A 121 -3.16 -21.37 -0.82
C GLU A 121 -3.11 -19.85 -0.74
N THR A 122 -2.07 -19.23 -1.27
CA THR A 122 -1.94 -17.77 -1.34
C THR A 122 -3.08 -17.14 -2.13
N GLY A 123 -3.44 -17.71 -3.27
CA GLY A 123 -4.58 -17.25 -4.06
C GLY A 123 -5.90 -17.31 -3.28
N GLN A 124 -6.09 -18.33 -2.44
CA GLN A 124 -7.29 -18.47 -1.59
C GLN A 124 -7.33 -17.37 -0.51
N TYR A 125 -6.22 -17.10 0.19
CA TYR A 125 -6.15 -16.05 1.20
C TYR A 125 -6.38 -14.67 0.59
N TYR A 126 -5.73 -14.36 -0.51
CA TYR A 126 -5.94 -13.14 -1.26
C TYR A 126 -7.40 -12.93 -1.63
N THR A 127 -8.02 -13.97 -2.22
CA THR A 127 -9.42 -13.96 -2.61
C THR A 127 -10.34 -13.75 -1.41
N LYS A 128 -10.11 -14.49 -0.32
CA LYS A 128 -10.91 -14.38 0.91
C LYS A 128 -10.83 -12.98 1.51
N HIS A 129 -9.64 -12.40 1.60
CA HIS A 129 -9.45 -11.05 2.11
C HIS A 129 -10.20 -10.02 1.25
N ARG A 130 -10.04 -10.07 -0.07
CA ARG A 130 -10.66 -9.10 -0.98
C ARG A 130 -12.17 -9.27 -1.08
N GLN A 131 -12.68 -10.49 -1.03
CA GLN A 131 -14.11 -10.76 -0.98
C GLN A 131 -14.73 -10.32 0.36
N GLY A 132 -13.98 -10.37 1.45
CA GLY A 132 -14.45 -9.97 2.78
C GLY A 132 -15.04 -8.57 2.79
N GLY A 133 -14.37 -7.59 2.19
CA GLY A 133 -14.89 -6.23 2.06
C GLY A 133 -16.22 -6.16 1.29
N TRP A 134 -16.35 -6.89 0.19
CA TRP A 134 -17.63 -6.93 -0.57
C TRP A 134 -18.75 -7.62 0.20
N ILE A 135 -18.43 -8.68 0.97
CA ILE A 135 -19.41 -9.40 1.78
C ILE A 135 -20.00 -8.46 2.85
N GLN A 136 -19.15 -7.71 3.56
CA GLN A 136 -19.61 -6.74 4.55
C GLN A 136 -20.48 -5.65 3.91
N LEU A 137 -20.05 -5.06 2.82
CA LEU A 137 -20.80 -3.99 2.16
C LEU A 137 -22.16 -4.43 1.63
N LYS A 138 -22.35 -5.73 1.33
CA LYS A 138 -23.67 -6.26 0.92
C LYS A 138 -24.72 -6.14 2.03
N GLU A 139 -24.32 -6.13 3.28
CA GLU A 139 -25.26 -6.04 4.42
C GLU A 139 -25.91 -4.65 4.52
N ILE A 140 -25.24 -3.61 4.01
CA ILE A 140 -25.70 -2.22 4.09
C ILE A 140 -26.10 -1.62 2.73
N LYS A 141 -26.10 -2.42 1.65
CA LYS A 141 -26.35 -1.95 0.29
C LYS A 141 -27.76 -1.33 0.06
N ASP A 142 -28.73 -1.74 0.88
CA ASP A 142 -30.11 -1.24 0.75
C ASP A 142 -30.27 0.15 1.42
N LYS A 143 -29.30 0.52 2.28
CA LYS A 143 -29.26 1.81 2.99
C LYS A 143 -28.43 2.86 2.27
N TYR A 144 -27.43 2.45 1.50
CA TYR A 144 -26.48 3.33 0.84
C TYR A 144 -26.25 2.99 -0.62
N LYS A 145 -25.89 3.98 -1.43
CA LYS A 145 -25.55 3.80 -2.85
C LYS A 145 -24.13 3.22 -2.98
N ILE A 146 -24.03 1.90 -3.03
CA ILE A 146 -22.77 1.16 -3.01
C ILE A 146 -22.53 0.47 -4.37
N VAL A 147 -21.32 0.62 -4.91
CA VAL A 147 -20.80 -0.16 -6.04
C VAL A 147 -19.66 -1.02 -5.55
N ALA A 148 -19.91 -2.32 -5.36
CA ALA A 148 -18.95 -3.30 -4.86
C ALA A 148 -18.80 -4.48 -5.84
N GLU A 149 -18.01 -4.27 -6.88
CA GLU A 149 -17.81 -5.25 -7.96
C GLU A 149 -16.53 -4.97 -8.77
N LYS A 150 -16.18 -5.92 -9.64
CA LYS A 150 -15.15 -5.72 -10.66
C LYS A 150 -15.78 -5.02 -11.86
N LEU A 151 -15.25 -3.88 -12.24
CA LEU A 151 -15.67 -3.09 -13.39
C LEU A 151 -14.59 -3.07 -14.48
N HIS A 152 -15.02 -2.70 -15.69
CA HIS A 152 -14.10 -2.30 -16.75
C HIS A 152 -13.33 -1.03 -16.34
N PRO A 153 -12.04 -0.86 -16.71
CA PRO A 153 -11.22 0.29 -16.27
C PRO A 153 -11.89 1.66 -16.46
N ASN A 154 -12.54 1.91 -17.59
CA ASN A 154 -13.20 3.19 -17.85
C ASN A 154 -14.37 3.47 -16.88
N LEU A 155 -15.17 2.44 -16.55
CA LEU A 155 -16.25 2.55 -15.59
C LEU A 155 -15.73 2.68 -14.16
N THR A 156 -14.59 2.04 -13.87
CA THR A 156 -13.93 2.13 -12.56
C THR A 156 -13.60 3.57 -12.21
N GLN A 157 -13.03 4.33 -13.14
CA GLN A 157 -12.67 5.73 -12.91
C GLN A 157 -13.92 6.61 -12.68
N ASP A 158 -14.97 6.41 -13.47
CA ASP A 158 -16.24 7.16 -13.29
C ASP A 158 -16.86 6.89 -11.92
N VAL A 159 -16.92 5.62 -11.50
CA VAL A 159 -17.46 5.25 -10.19
C VAL A 159 -16.61 5.85 -9.06
N MET A 160 -15.29 5.80 -9.14
CA MET A 160 -14.42 6.42 -8.12
C MET A 160 -14.62 7.94 -8.04
N ARG A 161 -14.71 8.60 -9.19
CA ARG A 161 -14.95 10.06 -9.27
C ARG A 161 -16.23 10.48 -8.54
N ARG A 162 -17.27 9.66 -8.64
CA ARG A 162 -18.61 9.90 -8.09
C ARG A 162 -18.79 9.44 -6.65
N SER A 163 -17.84 8.68 -6.10
CA SER A 163 -17.97 8.08 -4.77
C SER A 163 -17.38 8.98 -3.68
N LYS A 164 -18.08 9.08 -2.54
CA LYS A 164 -17.60 9.73 -1.32
C LYS A 164 -16.47 8.93 -0.69
N ILE A 165 -16.66 7.62 -0.58
CA ILE A 165 -15.74 6.67 0.06
C ILE A 165 -15.24 5.66 -0.97
N GLY A 166 -13.94 5.39 -0.96
CA GLY A 166 -13.34 4.28 -1.68
C GLY A 166 -12.75 3.24 -0.72
N ILE A 167 -13.14 1.98 -0.90
CA ILE A 167 -12.58 0.86 -0.14
C ILE A 167 -11.45 0.25 -0.94
N SER A 168 -10.27 0.12 -0.31
CA SER A 168 -9.11 -0.50 -0.92
C SER A 168 -8.54 -1.62 -0.04
N PRO A 169 -8.72 -2.89 -0.41
CA PRO A 169 -8.09 -4.01 0.27
C PRO A 169 -6.59 -4.05 -0.01
N TYR A 170 -5.86 -4.87 0.74
CA TYR A 170 -4.53 -5.26 0.32
C TYR A 170 -4.60 -5.97 -1.05
N GLY A 171 -3.60 -5.69 -1.88
CA GLY A 171 -3.40 -6.34 -3.17
C GLY A 171 -2.30 -7.39 -3.10
N GLN A 172 -1.41 -7.43 -4.10
CA GLN A 172 -0.16 -8.19 -4.03
C GLN A 172 0.86 -7.57 -3.07
N CYS A 173 0.58 -6.37 -2.61
CA CYS A 173 1.29 -5.64 -1.58
C CYS A 173 0.29 -4.85 -0.74
N GLU A 174 0.75 -4.40 0.42
CA GLU A 174 -0.06 -3.61 1.34
C GLU A 174 -0.45 -2.27 0.71
N VAL A 175 0.49 -1.63 0.04
CA VAL A 175 0.23 -0.41 -0.75
C VAL A 175 -0.31 -0.80 -2.13
N CYS A 176 -1.49 -0.34 -2.44
CA CYS A 176 -2.18 -0.65 -3.69
C CYS A 176 -2.34 0.59 -4.57
N TYR A 177 -2.33 0.41 -5.88
CA TYR A 177 -2.66 1.48 -6.82
C TYR A 177 -4.04 2.05 -6.59
N ARG A 178 -4.97 1.22 -6.15
CA ARG A 178 -6.34 1.63 -5.81
C ARG A 178 -6.37 2.69 -4.72
N ASP A 179 -5.45 2.65 -3.77
CA ASP A 179 -5.33 3.67 -2.73
C ASP A 179 -5.14 5.05 -3.36
N LEU A 180 -4.18 5.13 -4.27
CA LEU A 180 -3.77 6.36 -4.93
C LEU A 180 -4.84 6.87 -5.91
N GLU A 181 -5.49 5.95 -6.64
CA GLU A 181 -6.58 6.30 -7.55
C GLU A 181 -7.79 6.89 -6.81
N ILE A 182 -8.20 6.30 -5.68
CA ILE A 182 -9.30 6.82 -4.85
C ILE A 182 -8.99 8.26 -4.41
N ILE A 183 -7.77 8.49 -3.91
CA ILE A 183 -7.33 9.80 -3.43
C ILE A 183 -7.24 10.80 -4.57
N GLN A 184 -6.70 10.40 -5.72
CA GLN A 184 -6.60 11.24 -6.91
C GLN A 184 -7.97 11.80 -7.32
N TRP A 185 -9.03 10.98 -7.24
CA TRP A 185 -10.40 11.36 -7.55
C TRP A 185 -11.14 12.00 -6.38
N GLY A 186 -10.47 12.32 -5.28
CA GLY A 186 -11.07 13.00 -4.13
C GLY A 186 -12.05 12.13 -3.34
N GLY A 187 -11.87 10.82 -3.34
CA GLY A 187 -12.56 9.90 -2.45
C GLY A 187 -11.84 9.79 -1.10
N LEU A 188 -12.60 9.59 -0.02
CA LEU A 188 -12.03 9.23 1.28
C LEU A 188 -11.59 7.76 1.23
N LEU A 189 -10.31 7.51 1.44
CA LEU A 189 -9.77 6.16 1.48
C LEU A 189 -10.11 5.46 2.79
N ILE A 190 -10.81 4.32 2.73
CA ILE A 190 -10.94 3.36 3.83
C ILE A 190 -10.15 2.10 3.45
N LYS A 191 -9.27 1.67 4.35
CA LYS A 191 -8.32 0.59 4.08
C LYS A 191 -8.00 -0.19 5.37
N PRO A 192 -7.67 -1.49 5.28
CA PRO A 192 -7.11 -2.22 6.42
C PRO A 192 -5.90 -1.50 7.00
N ASP A 193 -5.75 -1.57 8.32
CA ASP A 193 -4.76 -0.78 9.07
C ASP A 193 -3.35 -0.92 8.49
N MET A 194 -2.75 0.24 8.20
CA MET A 194 -1.42 0.41 7.62
C MET A 194 -0.41 0.99 8.62
N SER A 195 -0.78 1.17 9.89
CA SER A 195 0.03 1.86 10.89
C SER A 195 1.44 1.26 11.10
N LYS A 196 1.62 -0.01 10.77
CA LYS A 196 2.91 -0.71 10.83
C LYS A 196 3.73 -0.62 9.54
N VAL A 197 3.14 -0.12 8.46
CA VAL A 197 3.77 -0.07 7.14
C VAL A 197 4.53 1.24 6.98
N LEU A 198 5.85 1.15 6.91
CA LEU A 198 6.72 2.28 6.64
C LEU A 198 6.83 2.50 5.14
N THR A 199 6.63 3.73 4.70
CA THR A 199 6.77 4.17 3.30
C THR A 199 7.59 5.45 3.23
N GLU A 200 8.13 5.77 2.06
CA GLU A 200 8.78 7.04 1.78
C GLU A 200 8.11 7.72 0.58
N PRO A 201 7.53 8.92 0.76
CA PRO A 201 7.28 9.59 2.04
C PRO A 201 6.33 8.78 2.93
N ASP A 202 6.33 9.09 4.23
CA ASP A 202 5.45 8.46 5.22
C ASP A 202 3.99 8.86 4.97
N PHE A 203 3.31 8.05 4.15
CA PHE A 203 2.01 8.37 3.58
C PHE A 203 0.84 7.91 4.43
N TYR A 204 0.91 6.68 4.98
CA TYR A 204 -0.23 6.06 5.64
C TYR A 204 -0.33 6.46 7.11
N LYS A 205 -0.98 7.57 7.38
CA LYS A 205 -1.27 8.07 8.74
C LYS A 205 -2.74 7.83 9.08
N PRO A 206 -3.07 6.91 10.01
CA PRO A 206 -4.44 6.65 10.44
C PRO A 206 -5.15 7.93 10.86
N MET A 207 -6.36 8.14 10.37
CA MET A 207 -7.20 9.32 10.63
C MET A 207 -6.60 10.67 10.20
N GLU A 208 -5.51 10.63 9.43
CA GLU A 208 -4.87 11.82 8.87
C GLU A 208 -4.86 11.77 7.33
N THR A 209 -4.54 10.61 6.74
CA THR A 209 -4.52 10.40 5.28
C THR A 209 -5.44 9.27 4.82
N TYR A 210 -5.94 8.47 5.72
CA TYR A 210 -6.94 7.42 5.45
C TYR A 210 -7.69 7.05 6.73
N VAL A 211 -8.83 6.35 6.59
CA VAL A 211 -9.57 5.78 7.72
C VAL A 211 -9.23 4.29 7.81
N PRO A 212 -8.64 3.84 8.93
CA PRO A 212 -8.29 2.44 9.11
C PRO A 212 -9.51 1.59 9.46
N VAL A 213 -9.49 0.34 9.01
CA VAL A 213 -10.40 -0.72 9.46
C VAL A 213 -9.59 -1.97 9.81
N LYS A 214 -10.19 -2.89 10.55
CA LYS A 214 -9.55 -4.16 10.88
C LYS A 214 -9.28 -4.98 9.60
N PRO A 215 -8.17 -5.71 9.53
CA PRO A 215 -7.83 -6.52 8.36
C PRO A 215 -8.85 -7.62 8.01
N ASP A 216 -9.67 -8.04 8.96
CA ASP A 216 -10.76 -9.01 8.77
C ASP A 216 -12.09 -8.37 8.36
N TRP A 217 -12.13 -7.04 8.22
CA TRP A 217 -13.29 -6.23 7.83
C TRP A 217 -14.43 -6.21 8.86
N SER A 218 -14.23 -6.72 10.08
CA SER A 218 -15.31 -6.88 11.08
C SER A 218 -15.93 -5.56 11.54
N ASP A 219 -15.25 -4.43 11.33
CA ASP A 219 -15.71 -3.08 11.68
C ASP A 219 -15.99 -2.19 10.45
N LEU A 220 -15.96 -2.76 9.23
CA LEU A 220 -16.12 -1.97 8.01
C LEU A 220 -17.47 -1.25 7.93
N ASN A 221 -18.58 -1.98 8.20
CA ASN A 221 -19.90 -1.39 8.09
C ASN A 221 -20.13 -0.28 9.11
N GLU A 222 -19.73 -0.49 10.37
CA GLU A 222 -19.78 0.55 11.41
C GLU A 222 -18.96 1.78 11.01
N THR A 223 -17.74 1.57 10.47
CA THR A 223 -16.87 2.65 10.02
C THR A 223 -17.48 3.43 8.86
N VAL A 224 -18.05 2.74 7.86
CA VAL A 224 -18.73 3.37 6.72
C VAL A 224 -19.92 4.20 7.19
N GLU A 225 -20.76 3.66 8.07
CA GLU A 225 -21.93 4.36 8.61
C GLU A 225 -21.54 5.59 9.41
N LYS A 226 -20.52 5.49 10.25
CA LYS A 226 -19.97 6.61 11.03
C LYS A 226 -19.44 7.72 10.12
N VAL A 227 -18.68 7.36 9.09
CA VAL A 227 -18.12 8.31 8.13
C VAL A 227 -19.24 8.99 7.34
N LEU A 228 -20.19 8.26 6.80
CA LEU A 228 -21.28 8.83 6.01
C LEU A 228 -22.19 9.72 6.84
N GLY A 229 -22.44 9.36 8.10
CA GLY A 229 -23.22 10.16 9.03
C GLY A 229 -22.60 11.52 9.39
N ASN A 230 -21.28 11.65 9.25
CA ASN A 230 -20.50 12.86 9.60
C ASN A 230 -19.50 13.22 8.50
N TYR A 231 -19.85 13.01 7.23
CA TYR A 231 -18.90 13.07 6.10
C TYR A 231 -18.10 14.36 6.02
N ASN A 232 -18.67 15.49 6.42
CA ASN A 232 -17.99 16.78 6.41
C ASN A 232 -16.82 16.83 7.41
N ASP A 233 -16.91 16.09 8.50
CA ASP A 233 -15.86 16.05 9.53
C ASP A 233 -14.60 15.29 9.04
N TYR A 234 -14.71 14.57 7.91
CA TYR A 234 -13.62 13.80 7.32
C TYR A 234 -12.96 14.49 6.11
N GLN A 235 -13.41 15.69 5.71
CA GLN A 235 -12.88 16.39 4.54
C GLN A 235 -11.38 16.66 4.65
N TYR A 236 -10.89 16.96 5.86
CA TYR A 236 -9.46 17.18 6.11
C TYR A 236 -8.60 15.96 5.75
N ILE A 237 -9.11 14.71 5.90
CA ILE A 237 -8.39 13.50 5.53
C ILE A 237 -8.23 13.44 4.00
N ILE A 238 -9.28 13.81 3.27
CA ILE A 238 -9.26 13.87 1.80
C ILE A 238 -8.22 14.90 1.35
N GLU A 239 -8.22 16.09 1.94
CA GLU A 239 -7.29 17.17 1.62
C GLU A 239 -5.84 16.77 1.92
N ASN A 240 -5.57 16.26 3.13
CA ASN A 240 -4.25 15.80 3.55
C ASN A 240 -3.72 14.67 2.66
N SER A 241 -4.56 13.67 2.35
CA SER A 241 -4.15 12.56 1.50
C SER A 241 -3.83 13.01 0.08
N ARG A 242 -4.59 13.96 -0.47
CA ARG A 242 -4.35 14.55 -1.79
C ARG A 242 -3.05 15.34 -1.82
N GLN A 243 -2.77 16.14 -0.79
CA GLN A 243 -1.50 16.85 -0.66
C GLN A 243 -0.33 15.87 -0.60
N LYS A 244 -0.43 14.85 0.24
CA LYS A 244 0.60 13.79 0.34
C LYS A 244 0.81 13.03 -0.97
N LEU A 245 -0.24 12.80 -1.74
CA LEU A 245 -0.14 12.18 -3.05
C LEU A 245 0.72 13.01 -4.00
N VAL A 246 0.51 14.33 -4.05
CA VAL A 246 1.34 15.25 -4.86
C VAL A 246 2.79 15.23 -4.39
N GLU A 247 3.02 15.28 -3.09
CA GLU A 247 4.38 15.20 -2.51
C GLU A 247 5.08 13.89 -2.91
N MET A 248 4.38 12.76 -2.82
CA MET A 248 4.91 11.43 -3.15
C MET A 248 5.37 11.31 -4.61
N PHE A 249 4.64 11.91 -5.53
CA PHE A 249 4.93 11.83 -6.96
C PHE A 249 5.64 13.06 -7.53
N SER A 250 6.04 14.02 -6.68
CA SER A 250 6.85 15.15 -7.11
C SER A 250 8.25 14.71 -7.58
N TYR A 251 8.59 14.94 -8.83
CA TYR A 251 9.95 14.67 -9.35
C TYR A 251 11.02 15.42 -8.56
N HIS A 252 10.71 16.63 -8.10
CA HIS A 252 11.62 17.40 -7.28
C HIS A 252 11.92 16.70 -5.95
N ASN A 253 10.88 16.28 -5.23
CA ASN A 253 11.04 15.61 -3.94
C ASN A 253 11.75 14.27 -4.07
N VAL A 254 11.42 13.49 -5.10
CA VAL A 254 12.11 12.24 -5.40
C VAL A 254 13.58 12.49 -5.75
N GLY A 255 13.85 13.50 -6.58
CA GLY A 255 15.20 13.89 -6.93
C GLY A 255 16.00 14.31 -5.70
N LEU A 256 15.43 15.14 -4.81
CA LEU A 256 16.06 15.54 -3.55
C LEU A 256 16.31 14.35 -2.62
N TYR A 257 15.36 13.42 -2.50
CA TYR A 257 15.56 12.22 -1.71
C TYR A 257 16.79 11.45 -2.16
N TRP A 258 16.90 11.14 -3.47
CA TRP A 258 18.04 10.41 -4.00
C TRP A 258 19.34 11.19 -3.95
N TYR A 259 19.29 12.49 -4.23
CA TYR A 259 20.45 13.37 -4.11
C TYR A 259 21.01 13.35 -2.68
N ASN A 260 20.15 13.60 -1.68
CA ASN A 260 20.55 13.59 -0.28
C ASN A 260 21.05 12.21 0.18
N PHE A 261 20.41 11.14 -0.29
CA PHE A 261 20.84 9.78 0.01
C PHE A 261 22.27 9.53 -0.48
N PHE A 262 22.58 9.84 -1.74
CA PHE A 262 23.91 9.62 -2.31
C PHE A 262 24.95 10.61 -1.81
N ALA A 263 24.58 11.87 -1.56
CA ALA A 263 25.47 12.86 -0.95
C ALA A 263 25.94 12.41 0.44
N ASN A 264 25.03 11.94 1.27
CA ASN A 264 25.36 11.39 2.59
C ASN A 264 26.29 10.16 2.51
N LEU A 265 26.12 9.31 1.48
CA LEU A 265 27.00 8.17 1.26
C LEU A 265 28.41 8.57 0.84
N SER A 266 28.55 9.63 0.07
CA SER A 266 29.85 10.12 -0.46
C SER A 266 30.57 11.06 0.49
N GLY A 267 30.00 11.41 1.66
CA GLY A 267 30.55 12.36 2.59
C GLY A 267 30.56 13.81 2.08
N VAL A 268 29.84 14.07 1.01
CA VAL A 268 29.62 15.44 0.47
C VAL A 268 28.53 16.08 1.33
N SER A 269 28.91 17.08 2.15
CA SER A 269 27.93 17.88 2.87
C SER A 269 27.03 18.61 1.86
N SER A 270 25.73 18.44 1.98
CA SER A 270 24.74 19.29 1.28
C SER A 270 24.87 20.72 1.85
N GLU A 271 25.49 21.63 1.10
CA GLU A 271 25.38 23.06 1.35
C GLU A 271 23.98 23.58 0.99
#